data_178e57f891cf47e16c284bd461aac4e8
#
_entry.id   178e57f891cf47e16c284bd461aac4e8
#
_cell.length_a   1.000
_cell.length_b   1.000
_cell.length_c   1.000
_cell.angle_alpha   90.00
_cell.angle_beta   90.00
_cell.angle_gamma   90.00
#
_symmetry.space_group_name_H-M   'P 1'
#
loop_
_entity.id
_entity.type
_entity.pdbx_description
1 polymer ?
#
loop_
_entity_poly.entity_id
_entity_poly.type
_entity_poly.pdbx_seq_one_letter_code
_entity_poly.pdbx_strand_id
1 'polypeptide(L)'
;VRLEFDADAVGLKAGQPVSGIAYTQHGGLVHWDHAGIMGRVDPARDPLTSLSVWIAQNQGKEPKELPENLRKIFKDVPADKRTPEQTRMLREYYLNKVCTETRATMDPLNTAVIDLRQQRDKFQDQIPQTFIWRDMDKPRDSFVMVRGQYDAPGEKVSRAVPAVFPVMKQAGQVPNRLDLARWLVSSEHPLTARVTVNRLWQQFFGVGLVKTADDFGSQGEPPSHPELLDWLAVSFQESGWDVKALVRTLVTSAAYRQSAAVPPALLQRDPENRWLARGPRFRLDAEQLRDNALFVSGLLDGTLGGKGVRPYQPPNIWEPVAYSGSNTRNYRQDAGSALYRRSLYVFFKRTAPPPFMATFDAPNREQFCSRRERSNTPLQALQLLNDVQHFEAARGLASRMMTEGGARPEDRIRFAFKTVLSRPPSATELEVVRSTFGRFLERYQADPESARKAIHVGESAPRSGLPETELAAYTLTANLLLNLDETVTRN
;
A
#
# COMPACT_ATOMS: atom_id res chain seq x y z
N VAL A 1 -28.24 45.19 25.85
CA VAL A 1 -28.41 46.15 26.94
C VAL A 1 -27.63 45.63 28.13
N ARG A 2 -26.79 46.48 28.75
CA ARG A 2 -26.09 46.17 29.99
C ARG A 2 -26.98 46.64 31.14
N LEU A 3 -27.25 45.73 32.08
CA LEU A 3 -28.00 46.00 33.31
C LEU A 3 -27.01 45.94 34.49
N GLU A 4 -26.92 47.02 35.25
CA GLU A 4 -26.09 47.10 36.45
C GLU A 4 -26.99 47.48 37.64
N PHE A 5 -26.79 46.81 38.75
CA PHE A 5 -27.51 47.05 39.99
C PHE A 5 -26.52 47.11 41.14
N ASP A 6 -26.72 48.01 42.08
CA ASP A 6 -25.96 48.03 43.30
C ASP A 6 -26.19 46.77 44.13
N ALA A 7 -25.11 46.22 44.69
CA ALA A 7 -25.17 44.96 45.46
C ALA A 7 -26.13 45.08 46.65
N ASP A 8 -26.17 46.24 47.32
CA ASP A 8 -27.08 46.48 48.42
C ASP A 8 -28.53 46.52 47.99
N ALA A 9 -28.84 46.99 46.77
CA ALA A 9 -30.21 47.04 46.25
C ALA A 9 -30.79 45.65 45.97
N VAL A 10 -29.91 44.65 45.80
CA VAL A 10 -30.32 43.22 45.63
C VAL A 10 -29.99 42.37 46.87
N GLY A 11 -29.72 43.02 48.01
CA GLY A 11 -29.53 42.39 49.30
C GLY A 11 -28.19 41.68 49.51
N LEU A 12 -27.20 41.94 48.69
CA LEU A 12 -25.84 41.39 48.80
C LEU A 12 -24.99 42.31 49.70
N LYS A 13 -24.37 41.77 50.73
CA LYS A 13 -23.46 42.50 51.61
C LYS A 13 -22.02 42.12 51.35
N ALA A 14 -21.08 43.06 51.55
CA ALA A 14 -19.65 42.80 51.43
C ALA A 14 -19.21 41.59 52.27
N GLY A 15 -18.50 40.63 51.64
CA GLY A 15 -18.04 39.39 52.24
C GLY A 15 -19.02 38.25 52.26
N GLN A 16 -20.23 38.41 51.71
CA GLN A 16 -21.17 37.27 51.55
C GLN A 16 -20.82 36.47 50.30
N PRO A 17 -20.73 35.12 50.42
CA PRO A 17 -20.55 34.26 49.26
C PRO A 17 -21.81 34.25 48.41
N VAL A 18 -21.67 34.43 47.09
CA VAL A 18 -22.73 34.26 46.11
C VAL A 18 -22.59 32.88 45.52
N SER A 19 -23.56 32.00 45.72
CA SER A 19 -23.53 30.61 45.27
C SER A 19 -24.16 30.37 43.91
N GLY A 20 -24.83 31.36 43.35
CA GLY A 20 -25.46 31.27 42.01
C GLY A 20 -26.19 32.54 41.63
N ILE A 21 -26.47 32.67 40.32
CA ILE A 21 -27.29 33.71 39.73
C ILE A 21 -28.41 33.03 38.97
N ALA A 22 -29.67 33.49 39.23
CA ALA A 22 -30.81 33.02 38.49
C ALA A 22 -31.40 34.16 37.63
N TYR A 23 -31.74 33.84 36.41
CA TYR A 23 -32.42 34.78 35.52
C TYR A 23 -33.87 34.34 35.40
N THR A 24 -34.80 35.28 35.72
CA THR A 24 -36.23 35.07 35.56
C THR A 24 -36.73 36.02 34.51
N GLN A 25 -37.46 35.47 33.53
CA GLN A 25 -38.02 36.23 32.42
C GLN A 25 -39.52 35.97 32.35
N HIS A 26 -40.29 36.99 32.08
CA HIS A 26 -41.70 36.87 31.83
C HIS A 26 -42.04 37.50 30.47
N GLY A 27 -42.33 36.65 29.48
CA GLY A 27 -42.63 37.03 28.10
C GLY A 27 -41.40 37.41 27.26
N GLY A 28 -41.48 37.24 25.94
CA GLY A 28 -40.43 37.58 24.99
C GLY A 28 -39.24 36.61 24.95
N LEU A 29 -38.24 36.91 24.09
CA LEU A 29 -37.00 36.12 23.96
C LEU A 29 -35.84 37.00 24.40
N VAL A 30 -35.05 36.55 25.36
CA VAL A 30 -33.82 37.21 25.84
C VAL A 30 -32.65 36.27 25.77
N HIS A 31 -31.56 36.73 25.22
CA HIS A 31 -30.28 36.05 25.25
C HIS A 31 -29.42 36.68 26.36
N TRP A 32 -29.08 35.87 27.36
CA TRP A 32 -28.18 36.27 28.44
C TRP A 32 -26.75 35.92 28.04
N ASP A 33 -25.85 36.92 27.92
CA ASP A 33 -24.48 36.70 27.44
C ASP A 33 -23.48 36.61 28.59
N HIS A 34 -23.42 37.65 29.41
CA HIS A 34 -22.45 37.72 30.52
C HIS A 34 -23.13 38.15 31.80
N ALA A 35 -22.84 37.50 32.89
CA ALA A 35 -23.23 37.92 34.23
C ALA A 35 -22.06 37.82 35.20
N GLY A 36 -21.94 38.78 36.06
CA GLY A 36 -20.88 38.83 37.06
C GLY A 36 -21.12 39.87 38.14
N ILE A 37 -20.34 39.86 39.19
CA ILE A 37 -20.34 40.83 40.28
C ILE A 37 -19.09 41.69 40.15
N MET A 38 -19.23 42.99 40.07
CA MET A 38 -18.11 43.93 40.18
C MET A 38 -17.87 44.33 41.64
N GLY A 39 -16.69 44.07 42.14
CA GLY A 39 -16.29 44.43 43.47
C GLY A 39 -14.83 44.87 43.58
N ARG A 40 -14.45 45.54 44.64
CA ARG A 40 -13.03 45.72 44.94
C ARG A 40 -12.48 44.43 45.55
N VAL A 41 -11.69 43.70 44.77
CA VAL A 41 -10.96 42.55 45.26
C VAL A 41 -9.62 43.00 45.80
N ASP A 42 -9.27 42.59 47.02
CA ASP A 42 -7.91 42.77 47.49
C ASP A 42 -6.98 41.80 46.75
N PRO A 43 -6.08 42.28 45.89
CA PRO A 43 -5.22 41.43 45.09
C PRO A 43 -4.39 40.48 45.92
N ALA A 44 -4.08 40.82 47.13
CA ALA A 44 -3.31 39.96 48.08
C ALA A 44 -4.11 38.78 48.60
N ARG A 45 -5.46 38.78 48.44
CA ARG A 45 -6.38 37.72 48.90
C ARG A 45 -7.10 37.01 47.79
N ASP A 46 -6.89 37.48 46.53
CA ASP A 46 -7.51 36.84 45.38
C ASP A 46 -6.63 35.75 44.82
N PRO A 47 -7.12 34.50 44.71
CA PRO A 47 -6.37 33.41 44.08
C PRO A 47 -6.07 33.64 42.58
N LEU A 48 -6.78 34.54 41.90
CA LEU A 48 -6.54 34.85 40.49
C LEU A 48 -5.44 35.88 40.25
N THR A 49 -5.00 36.58 41.31
CA THR A 49 -3.91 37.58 41.28
C THR A 49 -2.77 37.26 42.22
N SER A 50 -2.96 36.32 43.19
CA SER A 50 -1.95 35.92 44.18
C SER A 50 -1.65 34.42 44.10
N LEU A 51 -0.43 34.07 43.68
CA LEU A 51 0.05 32.69 43.63
C LEU A 51 0.00 32.01 45.03
N SER A 52 0.34 32.72 46.07
CA SER A 52 0.33 32.16 47.42
C SER A 52 -1.07 31.79 47.89
N VAL A 53 -2.05 32.61 47.60
CA VAL A 53 -3.46 32.34 47.90
C VAL A 53 -3.99 31.18 47.07
N TRP A 54 -3.68 31.15 45.78
CA TRP A 54 -4.05 30.03 44.92
C TRP A 54 -3.46 28.69 45.39
N ILE A 55 -2.19 28.71 45.80
CA ILE A 55 -1.55 27.52 46.35
C ILE A 55 -2.23 27.08 47.67
N ALA A 56 -2.47 28.01 48.57
CA ALA A 56 -3.10 27.72 49.86
C ALA A 56 -4.53 27.18 49.69
N GLN A 57 -5.30 27.74 48.74
CA GLN A 57 -6.67 27.30 48.44
C GLN A 57 -6.75 25.88 47.93
N ASN A 58 -5.73 25.43 47.20
CA ASN A 58 -5.69 24.11 46.56
C ASN A 58 -4.96 23.05 47.40
N GLN A 59 -4.19 23.44 48.42
CA GLN A 59 -3.44 22.54 49.25
C GLN A 59 -4.31 21.49 49.95
N GLY A 60 -3.94 20.22 49.86
CA GLY A 60 -4.68 19.10 50.43
C GLY A 60 -5.94 18.73 49.63
N LYS A 61 -6.18 19.37 48.49
CA LYS A 61 -7.33 19.09 47.61
C LYS A 61 -6.86 18.43 46.32
N GLU A 62 -7.83 17.89 45.58
CA GLU A 62 -7.65 17.30 44.25
C GLU A 62 -8.58 17.97 43.23
N PRO A 63 -8.32 19.26 42.85
CA PRO A 63 -9.19 19.98 41.94
C PRO A 63 -9.19 19.31 40.57
N LYS A 64 -10.39 18.91 40.08
CA LYS A 64 -10.56 18.16 38.84
C LYS A 64 -10.13 18.96 37.60
N GLU A 65 -10.13 20.28 37.69
CA GLU A 65 -9.77 21.20 36.64
C GLU A 65 -8.26 21.26 36.37
N LEU A 66 -7.46 20.80 37.33
CA LEU A 66 -5.99 20.80 37.18
C LEU A 66 -5.48 19.52 36.52
N PRO A 67 -4.38 19.61 35.76
CA PRO A 67 -3.67 18.42 35.26
C PRO A 67 -3.29 17.45 36.39
N GLU A 68 -3.28 16.15 36.08
CA GLU A 68 -3.07 15.07 37.03
C GLU A 68 -1.78 15.22 37.87
N ASN A 69 -0.71 15.61 37.18
CA ASN A 69 0.58 15.85 37.85
C ASN A 69 0.52 16.97 38.92
N LEU A 70 -0.20 18.04 38.64
CA LEU A 70 -0.39 19.13 39.59
C LEU A 70 -1.36 18.75 40.71
N ARG A 71 -2.42 18.00 40.41
CA ARG A 71 -3.33 17.47 41.44
C ARG A 71 -2.60 16.63 42.45
N LYS A 72 -1.71 15.74 42.00
CA LYS A 72 -0.88 14.92 42.86
C LYS A 72 0.05 15.78 43.77
N ILE A 73 0.64 16.85 43.23
CA ILE A 73 1.47 17.75 44.03
C ILE A 73 0.65 18.42 45.15
N PHE A 74 -0.57 18.90 44.84
CA PHE A 74 -1.42 19.52 45.83
C PHE A 74 -1.93 18.55 46.91
N LYS A 75 -2.27 17.32 46.51
CA LYS A 75 -2.83 16.29 47.37
C LYS A 75 -1.76 15.68 48.28
N ASP A 76 -0.62 15.27 47.70
CA ASP A 76 0.31 14.34 48.33
C ASP A 76 1.56 15.03 48.89
N VAL A 77 1.86 16.28 48.45
CA VAL A 77 3.12 16.95 48.81
C VAL A 77 2.84 18.23 49.62
N PRO A 78 3.17 18.26 50.94
CA PRO A 78 3.11 19.44 51.78
C PRO A 78 3.97 20.59 51.20
N ALA A 79 3.57 21.83 51.42
CA ALA A 79 4.20 22.99 50.80
C ALA A 79 5.69 23.12 51.14
N ASP A 80 6.09 22.77 52.37
CA ASP A 80 7.45 22.79 52.89
C ASP A 80 8.35 21.66 52.35
N LYS A 81 7.75 20.62 51.77
CA LYS A 81 8.44 19.44 51.21
C LYS A 81 8.51 19.40 49.69
N ARG A 82 8.04 20.46 49.02
CA ARG A 82 8.08 20.54 47.56
C ARG A 82 9.49 20.73 47.06
N THR A 83 9.81 20.01 46.01
CA THR A 83 11.06 20.23 45.27
C THR A 83 11.02 21.56 44.50
N PRO A 84 12.20 22.14 44.20
CA PRO A 84 12.26 23.35 43.35
C PRO A 84 11.54 23.19 42.01
N GLU A 85 11.59 22.00 41.43
CA GLU A 85 10.92 21.68 40.20
C GLU A 85 9.38 21.68 40.33
N GLN A 86 8.86 21.06 41.36
CA GLN A 86 7.42 21.07 41.66
C GLN A 86 6.91 22.48 41.93
N THR A 87 7.68 23.28 42.66
CA THR A 87 7.35 24.71 42.89
C THR A 87 7.33 25.50 41.58
N ARG A 88 8.30 25.25 40.68
CA ARG A 88 8.35 25.84 39.35
C ARG A 88 7.14 25.44 38.50
N MET A 89 6.77 24.17 38.47
CA MET A 89 5.60 23.70 37.71
C MET A 89 4.31 24.36 38.17
N LEU A 90 4.10 24.52 39.49
CA LEU A 90 2.92 25.21 40.01
C LEU A 90 2.90 26.69 39.60
N ARG A 91 4.04 27.37 39.67
CA ARG A 91 4.19 28.78 39.27
C ARG A 91 3.97 28.96 37.78
N GLU A 92 4.55 28.12 36.95
CA GLU A 92 4.38 28.17 35.48
C GLU A 92 2.92 27.97 35.11
N TYR A 93 2.25 26.99 35.71
CA TYR A 93 0.83 26.76 35.45
C TYR A 93 -0.02 27.94 35.87
N TYR A 94 0.25 28.47 37.05
CA TYR A 94 -0.45 29.66 37.58
C TYR A 94 -0.35 30.84 36.65
N LEU A 95 0.87 31.21 36.24
CA LEU A 95 1.10 32.34 35.32
C LEU A 95 0.48 32.11 33.93
N ASN A 96 0.48 30.88 33.44
CA ASN A 96 -0.03 30.57 32.10
C ASN A 96 -1.54 30.39 32.05
N LYS A 97 -2.21 29.99 33.12
CA LYS A 97 -3.60 29.53 33.09
C LYS A 97 -4.53 30.15 34.12
N VAL A 98 -4.00 30.68 35.20
CA VAL A 98 -4.80 31.15 36.33
C VAL A 98 -4.74 32.66 36.52
N CYS A 99 -3.52 33.19 36.54
CA CYS A 99 -3.29 34.63 36.84
C CYS A 99 -3.94 35.54 35.80
N THR A 100 -4.89 36.39 36.24
CA THR A 100 -5.65 37.31 35.35
C THR A 100 -4.76 38.41 34.77
N GLU A 101 -3.74 38.86 35.45
CA GLU A 101 -2.82 39.91 34.99
C GLU A 101 -1.97 39.45 33.79
N THR A 102 -1.67 38.17 33.70
CA THR A 102 -0.84 37.60 32.63
C THR A 102 -1.65 37.11 31.43
N ARG A 103 -2.97 36.97 31.52
CA ARG A 103 -3.83 36.40 30.49
C ARG A 103 -3.75 37.11 29.16
N ALA A 104 -3.75 38.46 29.16
CA ALA A 104 -3.66 39.22 27.94
C ALA A 104 -2.43 38.88 27.09
N THR A 105 -1.32 38.49 27.75
CA THR A 105 -0.08 38.06 27.09
C THR A 105 -0.04 36.56 26.83
N MET A 106 -0.49 35.76 27.78
CA MET A 106 -0.33 34.30 27.72
C MET A 106 -1.39 33.59 26.88
N ASP A 107 -2.63 34.05 26.85
CA ASP A 107 -3.70 33.41 26.07
C ASP A 107 -3.41 33.44 24.56
N PRO A 108 -2.97 34.52 23.92
CA PRO A 108 -2.57 34.51 22.52
C PRO A 108 -1.40 33.56 22.24
N LEU A 109 -0.39 33.51 23.13
CA LEU A 109 0.76 32.63 22.99
C LEU A 109 0.36 31.16 23.14
N ASN A 110 -0.49 30.83 24.10
CA ASN A 110 -1.03 29.48 24.26
C ASN A 110 -1.82 29.03 23.03
N THR A 111 -2.66 29.91 22.46
CA THR A 111 -3.39 29.62 21.22
C THR A 111 -2.43 29.38 20.07
N ALA A 112 -1.44 30.27 19.89
CA ALA A 112 -0.43 30.08 18.84
C ALA A 112 0.36 28.77 18.99
N VAL A 113 0.70 28.37 20.21
CA VAL A 113 1.37 27.07 20.47
C VAL A 113 0.47 25.89 20.09
N ILE A 114 -0.84 25.97 20.42
CA ILE A 114 -1.80 24.93 20.04
C ILE A 114 -1.92 24.83 18.53
N ASP A 115 -2.08 25.96 17.86
CA ASP A 115 -2.20 26.02 16.40
C ASP A 115 -0.95 25.49 15.69
N LEU A 116 0.23 25.90 16.15
CA LEU A 116 1.50 25.41 15.60
C LEU A 116 1.69 23.90 15.82
N ARG A 117 1.27 23.38 16.96
CA ARG A 117 1.28 21.93 17.21
C ARG A 117 0.34 21.20 16.25
N GLN A 118 -0.87 21.71 16.06
CA GLN A 118 -1.82 21.11 15.11
C GLN A 118 -1.29 21.17 13.67
N GLN A 119 -0.66 22.28 13.27
CA GLN A 119 -0.03 22.39 11.96
C GLN A 119 1.13 21.40 11.80
N ARG A 120 1.99 21.27 12.81
CA ARG A 120 3.06 20.28 12.83
C ARG A 120 2.52 18.86 12.69
N ASP A 121 1.48 18.53 13.47
CA ASP A 121 0.92 17.18 13.47
C ASP A 121 0.26 16.86 12.11
N LYS A 122 -0.48 17.81 11.54
CA LYS A 122 -1.03 17.70 10.17
C LYS A 122 0.07 17.54 9.12
N PHE A 123 1.17 18.27 9.25
CA PHE A 123 2.30 18.12 8.33
C PHE A 123 3.00 16.78 8.51
N GLN A 124 3.20 16.33 9.75
CA GLN A 124 3.81 15.04 10.07
C GLN A 124 2.98 13.86 9.52
N ASP A 125 1.65 13.95 9.56
CA ASP A 125 0.75 12.93 9.00
C ASP A 125 0.84 12.81 7.47
N GLN A 126 1.31 13.86 6.79
CA GLN A 126 1.54 13.84 5.35
C GLN A 126 2.88 13.20 4.96
N ILE A 127 3.81 13.07 5.90
CA ILE A 127 5.12 12.48 5.64
C ILE A 127 4.96 10.96 5.57
N PRO A 128 5.29 10.33 4.42
CA PRO A 128 5.28 8.88 4.31
C PRO A 128 6.20 8.26 5.35
N GLN A 129 5.65 7.34 6.14
CA GLN A 129 6.39 6.64 7.18
C GLN A 129 6.46 5.15 6.86
N THR A 130 7.57 4.51 7.23
CA THR A 130 7.73 3.07 7.17
C THR A 130 8.36 2.55 8.46
N PHE A 131 8.07 1.30 8.78
CA PHE A 131 8.75 0.63 9.87
C PHE A 131 10.20 0.31 9.49
N ILE A 132 11.12 0.59 10.40
CA ILE A 132 12.51 0.18 10.30
C ILE A 132 12.87 -0.75 11.46
N TRP A 133 13.77 -1.69 11.20
CA TRP A 133 14.34 -2.55 12.21
C TRP A 133 15.52 -1.85 12.87
N ARG A 134 15.49 -1.79 14.20
CA ARG A 134 16.60 -1.31 15.01
C ARG A 134 17.03 -2.43 15.96
N ASP A 135 18.35 -2.63 16.06
CA ASP A 135 18.88 -3.58 17.02
C ASP A 135 18.66 -3.08 18.44
N MET A 136 18.38 -3.99 19.36
CA MET A 136 18.30 -3.68 20.78
C MET A 136 19.70 -3.42 21.32
N ASP A 137 19.85 -2.45 22.20
CA ASP A 137 21.13 -2.14 22.85
C ASP A 137 21.68 -3.35 23.60
N LYS A 138 20.81 -4.13 24.24
CA LYS A 138 21.11 -5.43 24.82
C LYS A 138 20.27 -6.51 24.15
N PRO A 139 20.90 -7.40 23.37
CA PRO A 139 20.19 -8.50 22.74
C PRO A 139 19.53 -9.42 23.77
N ARG A 140 18.33 -9.90 23.45
CA ARG A 140 17.68 -10.94 24.27
C ARG A 140 18.39 -12.27 24.09
N ASP A 141 18.40 -13.08 25.13
CA ASP A 141 18.83 -14.48 25.04
C ASP A 141 17.91 -15.24 24.10
N SER A 142 18.48 -16.13 23.32
CA SER A 142 17.76 -16.99 22.39
C SER A 142 18.05 -18.45 22.72
N PHE A 143 17.05 -19.31 22.54
CA PHE A 143 17.11 -20.72 22.88
C PHE A 143 16.55 -21.57 21.74
N VAL A 144 17.04 -22.79 21.61
CA VAL A 144 16.37 -23.80 20.82
C VAL A 144 15.09 -24.18 21.53
N MET A 145 13.94 -24.04 20.86
CA MET A 145 12.65 -24.41 21.45
C MET A 145 12.41 -25.92 21.31
N VAL A 146 12.19 -26.61 22.43
CA VAL A 146 11.93 -28.06 22.42
C VAL A 146 10.66 -28.34 21.61
N ARG A 147 10.79 -29.11 20.53
CA ARG A 147 9.69 -29.41 19.59
C ARG A 147 8.95 -28.17 19.05
N GLY A 148 9.61 -27.00 19.03
CA GLY A 148 9.02 -25.74 18.57
C GLY A 148 8.05 -25.07 19.56
N GLN A 149 7.91 -25.58 20.79
CA GLN A 149 7.04 -25.00 21.81
C GLN A 149 7.65 -23.72 22.38
N TYR A 150 6.93 -22.61 22.28
CA TYR A 150 7.43 -21.27 22.65
C TYR A 150 7.73 -21.13 24.17
N ASP A 151 7.10 -21.92 25.01
CA ASP A 151 7.23 -21.95 26.48
C ASP A 151 8.18 -23.05 26.98
N ALA A 152 8.84 -23.79 26.08
CA ALA A 152 9.79 -24.83 26.41
C ALA A 152 11.21 -24.51 25.87
N PRO A 153 11.93 -23.54 26.49
CA PRO A 153 13.29 -23.20 26.09
C PRO A 153 14.27 -24.33 26.44
N GLY A 154 15.05 -24.75 25.45
CA GLY A 154 16.11 -25.72 25.61
C GLY A 154 17.49 -25.07 25.69
N GLU A 155 18.45 -25.53 24.88
CA GLU A 155 19.81 -25.01 24.85
C GLU A 155 19.86 -23.53 24.43
N LYS A 156 20.65 -22.72 25.15
CA LYS A 156 20.91 -21.35 24.79
C LYS A 156 21.82 -21.28 23.56
N VAL A 157 21.43 -20.47 22.57
CA VAL A 157 22.17 -20.29 21.33
C VAL A 157 22.65 -18.86 21.14
N SER A 158 23.76 -18.73 20.43
CA SER A 158 24.30 -17.44 19.98
C SER A 158 23.95 -17.20 18.50
N ARG A 159 24.11 -15.93 18.05
CA ARG A 159 23.94 -15.58 16.64
C ARG A 159 25.06 -16.21 15.82
N ALA A 160 24.71 -17.08 14.88
CA ALA A 160 25.64 -17.78 14.02
C ALA A 160 25.00 -18.09 12.67
N VAL A 161 25.79 -18.55 11.71
CA VAL A 161 25.36 -19.14 10.46
C VAL A 161 25.54 -20.66 10.55
N PRO A 162 24.85 -21.47 9.72
CA PRO A 162 25.05 -22.93 9.71
C PRO A 162 26.53 -23.29 9.44
N ALA A 163 27.07 -24.24 10.22
CA ALA A 163 28.49 -24.59 10.21
C ALA A 163 28.99 -25.17 8.86
N VAL A 164 28.09 -25.62 8.00
CA VAL A 164 28.40 -26.10 6.64
C VAL A 164 28.82 -24.99 5.69
N PHE A 165 28.50 -23.74 6.00
CA PHE A 165 28.83 -22.58 5.17
C PHE A 165 30.11 -21.87 5.65
N PRO A 166 30.71 -21.02 4.80
CA PRO A 166 31.82 -20.20 5.19
C PRO A 166 31.53 -19.36 6.44
N VAL A 167 32.53 -19.18 7.29
CA VAL A 167 32.40 -18.45 8.56
C VAL A 167 32.01 -16.98 8.31
N MET A 168 31.00 -16.52 9.02
CA MET A 168 30.60 -15.11 8.97
C MET A 168 31.64 -14.23 9.68
N LYS A 169 32.26 -13.29 8.94
CA LYS A 169 33.15 -12.28 9.50
C LYS A 169 32.29 -11.25 10.26
N GLN A 170 32.67 -10.95 11.50
CA GLN A 170 31.95 -9.99 12.35
C GLN A 170 32.81 -8.77 12.64
N ALA A 171 32.23 -7.59 12.68
CA ALA A 171 32.93 -6.34 12.98
C ALA A 171 33.04 -6.05 14.47
N GLY A 172 32.22 -6.67 15.30
CA GLY A 172 32.16 -6.48 16.76
C GLY A 172 32.18 -7.78 17.54
N GLN A 173 31.98 -7.70 18.85
CA GLN A 173 31.94 -8.89 19.72
C GLN A 173 30.71 -9.77 19.47
N VAL A 174 29.60 -9.17 19.04
CA VAL A 174 28.35 -9.88 18.74
C VAL A 174 27.94 -9.60 17.29
N PRO A 175 27.69 -10.64 16.47
CA PRO A 175 27.26 -10.45 15.10
C PRO A 175 25.94 -9.68 15.00
N ASN A 176 25.84 -8.79 14.02
CA ASN A 176 24.65 -7.98 13.76
C ASN A 176 24.10 -8.24 12.36
N ARG A 177 22.99 -7.58 12.00
CA ARG A 177 22.35 -7.75 10.69
C ARG A 177 23.20 -7.31 9.52
N LEU A 178 24.11 -6.35 9.70
CA LEU A 178 25.03 -5.93 8.66
C LEU A 178 26.11 -6.99 8.39
N ASP A 179 26.59 -7.66 9.44
CA ASP A 179 27.52 -8.78 9.27
C ASP A 179 26.87 -9.92 8.49
N LEU A 180 25.60 -10.26 8.82
CA LEU A 180 24.82 -11.23 8.05
C LEU A 180 24.62 -10.81 6.58
N ALA A 181 24.30 -9.53 6.33
CA ALA A 181 24.12 -9.03 4.98
C ALA A 181 25.42 -9.13 4.17
N ARG A 182 26.56 -8.77 4.75
CA ARG A 182 27.88 -8.90 4.11
C ARG A 182 28.24 -10.35 3.82
N TRP A 183 27.92 -11.25 4.74
CA TRP A 183 28.13 -12.68 4.56
C TRP A 183 27.28 -13.24 3.41
N LEU A 184 25.99 -12.87 3.33
CA LEU A 184 25.10 -13.29 2.26
C LEU A 184 25.57 -12.89 0.87
N VAL A 185 26.18 -11.71 0.71
CA VAL A 185 26.66 -11.22 -0.59
C VAL A 185 28.17 -11.48 -0.80
N SER A 186 28.80 -12.21 0.10
CA SER A 186 30.20 -12.61 -0.05
C SER A 186 30.39 -13.48 -1.29
N SER A 187 31.53 -13.32 -1.99
CA SER A 187 31.91 -14.17 -3.12
C SER A 187 32.09 -15.64 -2.73
N GLU A 188 32.39 -15.91 -1.46
CA GLU A 188 32.52 -17.27 -0.92
C GLU A 188 31.17 -17.92 -0.62
N HIS A 189 30.06 -17.17 -0.62
CA HIS A 189 28.75 -17.72 -0.30
C HIS A 189 28.18 -18.51 -1.49
N PRO A 190 27.96 -19.84 -1.36
CA PRO A 190 27.70 -20.70 -2.51
C PRO A 190 26.28 -20.58 -3.10
N LEU A 191 25.30 -20.08 -2.34
CA LEU A 191 23.89 -20.14 -2.71
C LEU A 191 23.27 -18.83 -3.17
N THR A 192 23.60 -17.69 -2.55
CA THR A 192 22.85 -16.45 -2.79
C THR A 192 22.77 -16.07 -4.27
N ALA A 193 23.91 -16.11 -4.98
CA ALA A 193 23.93 -15.78 -6.41
C ALA A 193 23.17 -16.83 -7.24
N ARG A 194 23.41 -18.14 -7.01
CA ARG A 194 22.71 -19.22 -7.72
C ARG A 194 21.20 -19.16 -7.54
N VAL A 195 20.73 -18.97 -6.32
CA VAL A 195 19.28 -18.86 -6.01
C VAL A 195 18.68 -17.62 -6.68
N THR A 196 19.37 -16.48 -6.63
CA THR A 196 18.90 -15.24 -7.26
C THR A 196 18.83 -15.39 -8.78
N VAL A 197 19.87 -15.90 -9.40
CA VAL A 197 19.90 -16.17 -10.84
C VAL A 197 18.80 -17.16 -11.24
N ASN A 198 18.61 -18.23 -10.49
CA ASN A 198 17.55 -19.22 -10.77
C ASN A 198 16.15 -18.60 -10.70
N ARG A 199 15.89 -17.72 -9.74
CA ARG A 199 14.62 -16.99 -9.63
C ARG A 199 14.40 -16.03 -10.79
N LEU A 200 15.41 -15.28 -11.21
CA LEU A 200 15.32 -14.43 -12.38
C LEU A 200 15.16 -15.27 -13.66
N TRP A 201 15.88 -16.38 -13.80
CA TRP A 201 15.69 -17.31 -14.90
C TRP A 201 14.24 -17.80 -15.03
N GLN A 202 13.60 -18.18 -13.92
CA GLN A 202 12.20 -18.61 -13.94
C GLN A 202 11.23 -17.56 -14.51
N GLN A 203 11.50 -16.27 -14.28
CA GLN A 203 10.66 -15.19 -14.81
C GLN A 203 10.65 -15.14 -16.33
N PHE A 204 11.75 -15.55 -16.96
CA PHE A 204 11.93 -15.46 -18.41
C PHE A 204 11.75 -16.81 -19.12
N PHE A 205 12.09 -17.91 -18.47
CA PHE A 205 12.05 -19.25 -19.06
C PHE A 205 10.93 -20.14 -18.50
N GLY A 206 10.21 -19.68 -17.48
CA GLY A 206 9.07 -20.38 -16.88
C GLY A 206 9.47 -21.40 -15.81
N VAL A 207 10.49 -22.22 -16.05
CA VAL A 207 11.05 -23.19 -15.09
C VAL A 207 12.49 -22.82 -14.79
N GLY A 208 12.92 -22.94 -13.53
CA GLY A 208 14.29 -22.66 -13.11
C GLY A 208 15.28 -23.67 -13.69
N LEU A 209 16.57 -23.30 -13.79
CA LEU A 209 17.65 -24.27 -14.04
C LEU A 209 17.64 -25.35 -12.96
N VAL A 210 17.44 -24.95 -11.68
CA VAL A 210 17.02 -25.81 -10.59
C VAL A 210 15.50 -25.74 -10.51
N LYS A 211 14.80 -26.83 -10.79
CA LYS A 211 13.33 -26.87 -10.84
C LYS A 211 12.72 -26.73 -9.44
N THR A 212 13.32 -27.33 -8.43
CA THR A 212 12.97 -27.19 -7.02
C THR A 212 13.53 -25.90 -6.46
N ALA A 213 12.94 -24.76 -6.84
CA ALA A 213 13.47 -23.43 -6.53
C ALA A 213 13.50 -23.09 -5.01
N ASP A 214 12.82 -23.83 -4.20
CA ASP A 214 12.76 -23.80 -2.75
C ASP A 214 13.76 -24.74 -2.07
N ASP A 215 14.34 -25.70 -2.82
CA ASP A 215 15.30 -26.67 -2.31
C ASP A 215 16.47 -26.88 -3.29
N PHE A 216 17.63 -26.33 -2.94
CA PHE A 216 18.90 -26.52 -3.62
C PHE A 216 19.76 -27.59 -2.93
N GLY A 217 19.19 -28.32 -1.98
CA GLY A 217 19.85 -29.34 -1.21
C GLY A 217 19.68 -30.76 -1.79
N SER A 218 19.99 -31.73 -0.98
CA SER A 218 20.00 -33.15 -1.37
C SER A 218 18.63 -33.77 -1.69
N GLN A 219 17.54 -33.09 -1.31
CA GLN A 219 16.17 -33.53 -1.63
C GLN A 219 15.62 -32.76 -2.85
N GLY A 220 16.32 -31.75 -3.32
CA GLY A 220 16.00 -31.03 -4.54
C GLY A 220 16.47 -31.73 -5.80
N GLU A 221 16.00 -31.20 -6.95
CA GLU A 221 16.50 -31.65 -8.25
C GLU A 221 17.83 -30.98 -8.58
N PRO A 222 18.79 -31.70 -9.18
CA PRO A 222 20.02 -31.03 -9.67
C PRO A 222 19.70 -30.05 -10.80
N PRO A 223 20.55 -29.04 -11.02
CA PRO A 223 20.36 -28.11 -12.12
C PRO A 223 20.43 -28.83 -13.48
N SER A 224 19.55 -28.45 -14.41
CA SER A 224 19.58 -28.99 -15.78
C SER A 224 20.85 -28.66 -16.55
N HIS A 225 21.45 -27.51 -16.24
CA HIS A 225 22.68 -26.99 -16.85
C HIS A 225 23.57 -26.40 -15.75
N PRO A 226 24.35 -27.23 -15.02
CA PRO A 226 25.12 -26.78 -13.86
C PRO A 226 26.17 -25.72 -14.21
N GLU A 227 26.91 -25.89 -15.30
CA GLU A 227 27.94 -24.95 -15.73
C GLU A 227 27.33 -23.58 -16.12
N LEU A 228 26.14 -23.58 -16.72
CA LEU A 228 25.43 -22.34 -17.05
C LEU A 228 24.98 -21.62 -15.78
N LEU A 229 24.43 -22.33 -14.80
CA LEU A 229 24.03 -21.77 -13.52
C LEU A 229 25.23 -21.13 -12.81
N ASP A 230 26.35 -21.82 -12.77
CA ASP A 230 27.57 -21.35 -12.13
C ASP A 230 28.14 -20.12 -12.83
N TRP A 231 28.23 -20.16 -14.17
CA TRP A 231 28.70 -19.03 -14.95
C TRP A 231 27.81 -17.78 -14.75
N LEU A 232 26.50 -17.94 -14.80
CA LEU A 232 25.56 -16.83 -14.56
C LEU A 232 25.71 -16.28 -13.14
N ALA A 233 25.88 -17.16 -12.13
CA ALA A 233 26.03 -16.75 -10.73
C ALA A 233 27.31 -15.95 -10.50
N VAL A 234 28.44 -16.41 -11.04
CA VAL A 234 29.74 -15.71 -10.93
C VAL A 234 29.68 -14.38 -11.68
N SER A 235 29.23 -14.39 -12.93
CA SER A 235 29.09 -13.15 -13.72
C SER A 235 28.18 -12.12 -13.05
N PHE A 236 27.11 -12.56 -12.38
CA PHE A 236 26.22 -11.69 -11.63
C PHE A 236 26.90 -11.06 -10.41
N GLN A 237 27.72 -11.81 -9.67
CA GLN A 237 28.53 -11.28 -8.56
C GLN A 237 29.58 -10.29 -9.06
N GLU A 238 30.32 -10.65 -10.10
CA GLU A 238 31.42 -9.82 -10.68
C GLU A 238 30.90 -8.52 -11.29
N SER A 239 29.65 -8.51 -11.81
CA SER A 239 28.98 -7.28 -12.28
C SER A 239 28.54 -6.35 -11.14
N GLY A 240 28.83 -6.65 -9.88
CA GLY A 240 28.33 -5.91 -8.72
C GLY A 240 26.83 -6.13 -8.46
N TRP A 241 26.31 -7.30 -8.76
CA TRP A 241 24.89 -7.65 -8.60
C TRP A 241 23.96 -6.83 -9.52
N ASP A 242 24.41 -6.53 -10.74
CA ASP A 242 23.63 -5.78 -11.72
C ASP A 242 22.53 -6.64 -12.32
N VAL A 243 21.31 -6.51 -11.74
CA VAL A 243 20.09 -7.21 -12.20
C VAL A 243 19.77 -6.85 -13.65
N LYS A 244 19.96 -5.59 -14.08
CA LYS A 244 19.64 -5.18 -15.46
C LYS A 244 20.59 -5.82 -16.48
N ALA A 245 21.87 -5.90 -16.15
CA ALA A 245 22.86 -6.59 -16.99
C ALA A 245 22.50 -8.09 -17.12
N LEU A 246 22.18 -8.76 -16.00
CA LEU A 246 21.74 -10.15 -16.03
C LEU A 246 20.49 -10.35 -16.87
N VAL A 247 19.43 -9.54 -16.67
CA VAL A 247 18.22 -9.61 -17.49
C VAL A 247 18.53 -9.40 -18.97
N ARG A 248 19.37 -8.44 -19.32
CA ARG A 248 19.80 -8.22 -20.71
C ARG A 248 20.47 -9.47 -21.28
N THR A 249 21.37 -10.09 -20.54
CA THR A 249 22.03 -11.34 -20.94
C THR A 249 21.01 -12.44 -21.23
N LEU A 250 20.03 -12.62 -20.35
CA LEU A 250 18.97 -13.64 -20.52
C LEU A 250 18.13 -13.37 -21.78
N VAL A 251 17.56 -12.18 -21.94
CA VAL A 251 16.60 -11.89 -23.02
C VAL A 251 17.25 -11.70 -24.40
N THR A 252 18.55 -11.44 -24.47
CA THR A 252 19.29 -11.37 -25.73
C THR A 252 19.91 -12.71 -26.14
N SER A 253 19.87 -13.71 -25.27
CA SER A 253 20.41 -15.06 -25.57
C SER A 253 19.69 -15.72 -26.72
N ALA A 254 20.40 -16.54 -27.49
CA ALA A 254 19.83 -17.34 -28.58
C ALA A 254 18.72 -18.28 -28.04
N ALA A 255 18.90 -18.86 -26.85
CA ALA A 255 17.91 -19.74 -26.19
C ALA A 255 16.57 -19.01 -25.94
N TYR A 256 16.59 -17.76 -25.46
CA TYR A 256 15.38 -16.99 -25.22
C TYR A 256 14.68 -16.51 -26.49
N ARG A 257 15.43 -16.24 -27.54
CA ARG A 257 14.95 -15.69 -28.82
C ARG A 257 14.48 -16.75 -29.80
N GLN A 258 14.53 -18.03 -29.45
CA GLN A 258 13.98 -19.11 -30.26
C GLN A 258 12.45 -18.98 -30.40
N SER A 259 11.91 -19.53 -31.49
CA SER A 259 10.46 -19.73 -31.61
C SER A 259 9.93 -20.69 -30.55
N ALA A 260 8.76 -20.41 -30.00
CA ALA A 260 8.05 -21.34 -29.11
C ALA A 260 7.35 -22.48 -29.85
N ALA A 261 7.29 -22.46 -31.18
CA ALA A 261 6.74 -23.54 -31.98
C ALA A 261 7.55 -24.83 -31.77
N VAL A 262 6.86 -25.96 -31.55
CA VAL A 262 7.48 -27.24 -31.22
C VAL A 262 6.85 -28.40 -31.97
N PRO A 263 7.65 -29.26 -32.62
CA PRO A 263 7.16 -30.49 -33.18
C PRO A 263 6.59 -31.42 -32.09
N PRO A 264 5.50 -32.17 -32.36
CA PRO A 264 4.90 -33.08 -31.36
C PRO A 264 5.88 -34.05 -30.72
N ALA A 265 6.80 -34.61 -31.51
CA ALA A 265 7.83 -35.53 -31.00
C ALA A 265 8.77 -34.87 -29.96
N LEU A 266 9.16 -33.63 -30.16
CA LEU A 266 9.99 -32.89 -29.20
C LEU A 266 9.18 -32.54 -27.95
N LEU A 267 7.91 -32.17 -28.10
CA LEU A 267 7.03 -31.88 -26.98
C LEU A 267 6.83 -33.10 -26.08
N GLN A 268 6.72 -34.31 -26.67
CA GLN A 268 6.62 -35.58 -25.91
C GLN A 268 7.91 -35.89 -25.15
N ARG A 269 9.07 -35.60 -25.74
CA ARG A 269 10.38 -35.93 -25.14
C ARG A 269 10.80 -34.92 -24.07
N ASP A 270 10.47 -33.66 -24.24
CA ASP A 270 10.82 -32.56 -23.33
C ASP A 270 9.64 -31.58 -23.17
N PRO A 271 8.57 -32.01 -22.45
CA PRO A 271 7.38 -31.20 -22.26
C PRO A 271 7.66 -29.86 -21.54
N GLU A 272 8.59 -29.85 -20.60
CA GLU A 272 8.95 -28.69 -19.79
C GLU A 272 10.06 -27.82 -20.40
N ASN A 273 10.52 -28.14 -21.63
CA ASN A 273 11.63 -27.43 -22.27
C ASN A 273 12.92 -27.35 -21.42
N ARG A 274 13.25 -28.45 -20.75
CA ARG A 274 14.46 -28.56 -19.90
C ARG A 274 15.75 -28.49 -20.71
N TRP A 275 15.69 -28.87 -21.98
CA TRP A 275 16.85 -28.83 -22.89
C TRP A 275 17.00 -27.50 -23.63
N LEU A 276 16.09 -26.53 -23.36
CA LEU A 276 16.10 -25.21 -24.01
C LEU A 276 16.12 -25.30 -25.56
N ALA A 277 15.43 -26.30 -26.09
CA ALA A 277 15.40 -26.57 -27.54
C ALA A 277 14.37 -25.70 -28.29
N ARG A 278 13.62 -24.89 -27.57
CA ARG A 278 12.61 -23.93 -28.09
C ARG A 278 12.52 -22.69 -27.20
N GLY A 279 11.86 -21.65 -27.68
CA GLY A 279 11.54 -20.47 -26.86
C GLY A 279 10.60 -20.84 -25.69
N PRO A 280 10.66 -20.12 -24.58
CA PRO A 280 9.81 -20.36 -23.43
C PRO A 280 8.35 -20.03 -23.75
N ARG A 281 7.42 -20.90 -23.30
CA ARG A 281 5.99 -20.69 -23.43
C ARG A 281 5.29 -20.98 -22.10
N PHE A 282 4.72 -19.96 -21.47
CA PHE A 282 4.03 -20.07 -20.18
C PHE A 282 3.04 -18.92 -19.97
N ARG A 283 2.03 -19.13 -19.13
CA ARG A 283 1.05 -18.09 -18.74
C ARG A 283 1.76 -16.91 -18.08
N LEU A 284 1.32 -15.69 -18.43
CA LEU A 284 1.76 -14.46 -17.77
C LEU A 284 1.20 -14.40 -16.34
N ASP A 285 1.95 -13.79 -15.44
CA ASP A 285 1.50 -13.55 -14.08
C ASP A 285 0.36 -12.52 -14.04
N ALA A 286 -0.49 -12.56 -13.00
CA ALA A 286 -1.66 -11.68 -12.85
C ALA A 286 -1.33 -10.20 -13.04
N GLU A 287 -0.22 -9.75 -12.43
CA GLU A 287 0.24 -8.38 -12.53
C GLU A 287 0.63 -8.00 -13.96
N GLN A 288 1.25 -8.92 -14.68
CA GLN A 288 1.64 -8.71 -16.08
C GLN A 288 0.42 -8.63 -17.00
N LEU A 289 -0.58 -9.48 -16.79
CA LEU A 289 -1.83 -9.46 -17.57
C LEU A 289 -2.55 -8.12 -17.44
N ARG A 290 -2.73 -7.65 -16.20
CA ARG A 290 -3.37 -6.36 -15.96
C ARG A 290 -2.56 -5.20 -16.53
N ASP A 291 -1.26 -5.16 -16.24
CA ASP A 291 -0.40 -4.06 -16.70
C ASP A 291 -0.27 -4.05 -18.23
N ASN A 292 -0.25 -5.21 -18.89
CA ASN A 292 -0.26 -5.31 -20.36
C ASN A 292 -1.55 -4.74 -20.96
N ALA A 293 -2.72 -5.11 -20.42
CA ALA A 293 -3.99 -4.56 -20.89
C ALA A 293 -4.05 -3.03 -20.76
N LEU A 294 -3.59 -2.49 -19.61
CA LEU A 294 -3.49 -1.04 -19.40
C LEU A 294 -2.47 -0.37 -20.33
N PHE A 295 -1.35 -1.02 -20.60
CA PHE A 295 -0.31 -0.49 -21.49
C PHE A 295 -0.78 -0.40 -22.94
N VAL A 296 -1.31 -1.49 -23.49
CA VAL A 296 -1.74 -1.51 -24.90
C VAL A 296 -2.95 -0.63 -25.15
N SER A 297 -3.76 -0.38 -24.12
CA SER A 297 -4.89 0.54 -24.19
C SER A 297 -4.50 2.02 -24.07
N GLY A 298 -3.29 2.32 -23.59
CA GLY A 298 -2.83 3.68 -23.31
C GLY A 298 -3.31 4.24 -21.97
N LEU A 299 -3.90 3.41 -21.11
CA LEU A 299 -4.39 3.82 -19.78
C LEU A 299 -3.32 3.73 -18.68
N LEU A 300 -2.24 2.98 -18.89
CA LEU A 300 -1.24 2.74 -17.86
C LEU A 300 -0.60 4.02 -17.32
N ASP A 301 -0.73 4.27 -16.04
CA ASP A 301 0.04 5.28 -15.31
C ASP A 301 1.39 4.68 -14.86
N GLY A 302 2.47 5.13 -15.49
CA GLY A 302 3.84 4.69 -15.23
C GLY A 302 4.52 5.34 -14.03
N THR A 303 3.84 6.21 -13.26
CA THR A 303 4.41 6.93 -12.11
C THR A 303 5.02 5.96 -11.11
N LEU A 304 6.26 6.22 -10.69
CA LEU A 304 7.00 5.41 -9.72
C LEU A 304 6.86 5.99 -8.31
N GLY A 305 6.81 5.09 -7.31
CA GLY A 305 6.75 5.46 -5.90
C GLY A 305 5.35 5.87 -5.42
N GLY A 306 5.25 6.40 -4.21
CA GLY A 306 4.00 6.83 -3.60
C GLY A 306 3.19 5.71 -2.93
N LYS A 307 1.98 6.06 -2.50
CA LYS A 307 1.07 5.14 -1.78
C LYS A 307 0.53 4.03 -2.68
N GLY A 308 0.18 2.91 -2.06
CA GLY A 308 -0.58 1.85 -2.72
C GLY A 308 -1.95 2.34 -3.18
N VAL A 309 -2.47 1.75 -4.26
CA VAL A 309 -3.72 2.12 -4.92
C VAL A 309 -4.77 1.02 -4.81
N ARG A 310 -6.03 1.41 -4.90
CA ARG A 310 -7.19 0.50 -4.82
C ARG A 310 -8.01 0.59 -6.11
N PRO A 311 -7.67 -0.22 -7.13
CA PRO A 311 -8.40 -0.26 -8.40
C PRO A 311 -9.80 -0.86 -8.24
N TYR A 312 -10.48 -1.15 -9.34
CA TYR A 312 -11.78 -1.80 -9.35
C TYR A 312 -11.79 -3.12 -8.59
N GLN A 313 -12.84 -3.34 -7.80
CA GLN A 313 -13.08 -4.57 -7.08
C GLN A 313 -14.60 -4.70 -6.83
N PRO A 314 -15.17 -5.90 -6.85
CA PRO A 314 -16.56 -6.10 -6.42
C PRO A 314 -16.79 -5.58 -4.99
N PRO A 315 -17.98 -5.05 -4.67
CA PRO A 315 -18.28 -4.55 -3.33
C PRO A 315 -18.30 -5.67 -2.29
N ASN A 316 -18.20 -5.30 -1.03
CA ASN A 316 -18.44 -6.16 0.15
C ASN A 316 -17.50 -7.36 0.33
N ILE A 317 -16.34 -7.41 -0.34
CA ILE A 317 -15.36 -8.50 -0.17
C ILE A 317 -14.57 -8.38 1.14
N TRP A 318 -14.28 -7.17 1.59
CA TRP A 318 -13.43 -6.94 2.75
C TRP A 318 -14.17 -7.02 4.09
N GLU A 319 -15.45 -6.63 4.11
CA GLU A 319 -16.22 -6.54 5.34
C GLU A 319 -16.38 -7.87 6.08
N PRO A 320 -16.69 -9.01 5.42
CA PRO A 320 -16.87 -10.29 6.10
C PRO A 320 -15.63 -10.84 6.80
N VAL A 321 -14.44 -10.41 6.36
CA VAL A 321 -13.14 -10.88 6.90
C VAL A 321 -12.46 -9.85 7.81
N ALA A 322 -13.17 -8.80 8.22
CA ALA A 322 -12.63 -7.72 9.02
C ALA A 322 -13.36 -7.59 10.36
N TYR A 323 -12.63 -7.40 11.46
CA TYR A 323 -13.21 -7.04 12.73
C TYR A 323 -13.72 -5.59 12.72
N SER A 324 -14.64 -5.23 13.64
CA SER A 324 -15.35 -3.95 13.65
C SER A 324 -14.43 -2.70 13.70
N GLY A 325 -13.30 -2.78 14.39
CA GLY A 325 -12.32 -1.69 14.49
C GLY A 325 -11.24 -1.66 13.40
N SER A 326 -11.33 -2.52 12.38
CA SER A 326 -10.29 -2.58 11.35
C SER A 326 -10.33 -1.36 10.43
N ASN A 327 -9.18 -0.72 10.22
CA ASN A 327 -9.01 0.38 9.26
C ASN A 327 -9.12 -0.06 7.79
N THR A 328 -9.13 -1.37 7.53
CA THR A 328 -9.36 -1.98 6.21
C THR A 328 -10.66 -2.76 6.14
N ARG A 329 -11.67 -2.41 6.95
CA ARG A 329 -12.98 -3.07 6.91
C ARG A 329 -13.70 -2.78 5.60
N ASN A 330 -13.74 -1.52 5.21
CA ASN A 330 -14.44 -1.08 4.02
C ASN A 330 -13.45 -0.82 2.88
N TYR A 331 -13.73 -1.39 1.72
CA TYR A 331 -13.02 -1.05 0.50
C TYR A 331 -13.48 0.32 0.00
N ARG A 332 -12.52 1.21 -0.21
CA ARG A 332 -12.77 2.49 -0.89
C ARG A 332 -11.91 2.50 -2.13
N GLN A 333 -12.56 2.39 -3.28
CA GLN A 333 -11.91 2.49 -4.57
C GLN A 333 -11.30 3.88 -4.73
N ASP A 334 -10.11 3.95 -5.30
CA ASP A 334 -9.50 5.21 -5.72
C ASP A 334 -10.14 5.71 -7.02
N ALA A 335 -9.82 6.92 -7.45
CA ALA A 335 -10.35 7.58 -8.64
C ALA A 335 -9.21 8.11 -9.53
N GLY A 336 -9.53 8.41 -10.78
CA GLY A 336 -8.60 9.01 -11.73
C GLY A 336 -7.40 8.12 -12.06
N SER A 337 -6.20 8.71 -12.21
CA SER A 337 -4.98 7.98 -12.61
C SER A 337 -4.58 6.86 -11.63
N ALA A 338 -4.98 6.94 -10.37
CA ALA A 338 -4.70 5.93 -9.37
C ALA A 338 -5.28 4.54 -9.73
N LEU A 339 -6.40 4.49 -10.47
CA LEU A 339 -7.00 3.25 -10.97
C LEU A 339 -6.10 2.51 -11.96
N TYR A 340 -5.26 3.24 -12.68
CA TYR A 340 -4.47 2.73 -13.82
C TYR A 340 -2.98 2.57 -13.50
N ARG A 341 -2.57 2.75 -12.25
CA ARG A 341 -1.18 2.51 -11.84
C ARG A 341 -0.80 1.05 -11.99
N ARG A 342 0.52 0.81 -12.15
CA ARG A 342 1.07 -0.55 -12.25
C ARG A 342 0.60 -1.43 -11.09
N SER A 343 0.38 -2.69 -11.37
CA SER A 343 -0.07 -3.71 -10.41
C SER A 343 0.85 -3.86 -9.20
N LEU A 344 2.12 -3.46 -9.32
CA LEU A 344 3.08 -3.36 -8.22
C LEU A 344 2.54 -2.50 -7.06
N TYR A 345 1.72 -1.49 -7.35
CA TYR A 345 1.17 -0.55 -6.37
C TYR A 345 -0.21 -0.92 -5.87
N VAL A 346 -0.83 -1.99 -6.38
CA VAL A 346 -2.16 -2.42 -5.91
C VAL A 346 -2.09 -2.85 -4.45
N PHE A 347 -2.95 -2.25 -3.63
CA PHE A 347 -3.05 -2.59 -2.22
C PHE A 347 -3.57 -4.03 -2.06
N PHE A 348 -2.82 -4.84 -1.35
CA PHE A 348 -3.10 -6.26 -1.18
C PHE A 348 -3.52 -6.55 0.27
N LYS A 349 -4.81 -6.84 0.49
CA LYS A 349 -5.30 -7.33 1.77
C LYS A 349 -5.15 -8.86 1.80
N ARG A 350 -4.28 -9.39 2.66
CA ARG A 350 -3.94 -10.83 2.67
C ARG A 350 -5.14 -11.73 2.92
N THR A 351 -6.05 -11.33 3.82
CA THR A 351 -7.28 -12.07 4.13
C THR A 351 -8.38 -11.99 3.06
N ALA A 352 -8.26 -11.04 2.13
CA ALA A 352 -9.16 -10.87 0.98
C ALA A 352 -8.38 -10.25 -0.18
N PRO A 353 -7.55 -11.05 -0.87
CA PRO A 353 -6.75 -10.57 -1.99
C PRO A 353 -7.63 -10.03 -3.12
N PRO A 354 -7.11 -9.13 -3.97
CA PRO A 354 -7.87 -8.63 -5.12
C PRO A 354 -8.31 -9.82 -6.01
N PRO A 355 -9.61 -9.93 -6.35
CA PRO A 355 -10.15 -11.11 -7.05
C PRO A 355 -9.46 -11.41 -8.38
N PHE A 356 -9.16 -10.39 -9.17
CA PHE A 356 -8.41 -10.56 -10.41
C PHE A 356 -7.05 -11.23 -10.15
N MET A 357 -6.31 -10.75 -9.15
CA MET A 357 -5.00 -11.30 -8.80
C MET A 357 -5.12 -12.76 -8.33
N ALA A 358 -6.12 -13.06 -7.49
CA ALA A 358 -6.35 -14.41 -6.99
C ALA A 358 -6.74 -15.40 -8.11
N THR A 359 -7.58 -14.96 -9.07
CA THR A 359 -8.00 -15.79 -10.21
C THR A 359 -6.82 -16.17 -11.11
N PHE A 360 -5.80 -15.31 -11.19
CA PHE A 360 -4.59 -15.54 -11.99
C PHE A 360 -3.37 -15.94 -11.12
N ASP A 361 -3.61 -16.69 -10.06
CA ASP A 361 -2.59 -17.38 -9.25
C ASP A 361 -1.56 -16.44 -8.60
N ALA A 362 -1.91 -15.18 -8.32
CA ALA A 362 -1.01 -14.30 -7.59
C ALA A 362 -0.76 -14.85 -6.17
N PRO A 363 0.47 -14.77 -5.64
CA PRO A 363 0.78 -15.24 -4.30
C PRO A 363 -0.10 -14.57 -3.23
N ASN A 364 -0.55 -15.33 -2.26
CA ASN A 364 -1.40 -14.86 -1.16
C ASN A 364 -0.71 -13.88 -0.20
N ARG A 365 0.62 -13.81 -0.24
CA ARG A 365 1.48 -12.97 0.61
C ARG A 365 1.43 -13.29 2.10
N GLU A 366 0.94 -14.46 2.46
CA GLU A 366 1.04 -15.03 3.81
C GLU A 366 2.39 -15.71 4.05
N GLN A 367 2.96 -16.28 2.99
CA GLN A 367 4.24 -16.99 3.01
C GLN A 367 5.15 -16.46 1.90
N PHE A 368 6.45 -16.77 1.99
CA PHE A 368 7.36 -16.55 0.87
C PHE A 368 6.96 -17.44 -0.33
N CYS A 369 7.19 -16.95 -1.53
CA CYS A 369 6.89 -17.67 -2.76
C CYS A 369 8.18 -17.82 -3.56
N SER A 370 8.70 -19.04 -3.62
CA SER A 370 9.89 -19.39 -4.42
C SER A 370 9.56 -19.65 -5.88
N ARG A 371 8.35 -20.17 -6.13
CA ARG A 371 7.79 -20.47 -7.45
C ARG A 371 6.32 -20.10 -7.47
N ARG A 372 5.87 -19.37 -8.49
CA ARG A 372 4.46 -19.07 -8.71
C ARG A 372 3.76 -20.23 -9.40
N GLU A 373 2.57 -20.56 -8.94
CA GLU A 373 1.67 -21.46 -9.67
C GLU A 373 1.17 -20.76 -10.94
N ARG A 374 0.82 -21.55 -11.94
CA ARG A 374 0.25 -21.10 -13.21
C ARG A 374 -0.82 -22.06 -13.66
N SER A 375 -2.06 -21.71 -13.44
CA SER A 375 -3.20 -22.50 -13.89
C SER A 375 -3.76 -21.95 -15.22
N ASN A 376 -4.61 -22.76 -15.84
CA ASN A 376 -5.40 -22.35 -17.01
C ASN A 376 -6.82 -22.85 -16.83
N THR A 377 -7.71 -21.97 -16.38
CA THR A 377 -9.08 -22.30 -16.03
C THR A 377 -10.08 -21.53 -16.88
N PRO A 378 -11.29 -22.06 -17.13
CA PRO A 378 -12.37 -21.33 -17.80
C PRO A 378 -12.73 -20.03 -17.05
N LEU A 379 -12.59 -20.00 -15.73
CA LEU A 379 -12.85 -18.82 -14.90
C LEU A 379 -11.92 -17.65 -15.27
N GLN A 380 -10.67 -17.93 -15.60
CA GLN A 380 -9.73 -16.90 -16.05
C GLN A 380 -10.18 -16.24 -17.36
N ALA A 381 -10.63 -17.03 -18.33
CA ALA A 381 -11.17 -16.49 -19.59
C ALA A 381 -12.44 -15.67 -19.33
N LEU A 382 -13.34 -16.16 -18.48
CA LEU A 382 -14.55 -15.44 -18.08
C LEU A 382 -14.22 -14.12 -17.38
N GLN A 383 -13.21 -14.13 -16.50
CA GLN A 383 -12.72 -12.93 -15.80
C GLN A 383 -12.23 -11.88 -16.83
N LEU A 384 -11.38 -12.24 -17.77
CA LEU A 384 -10.86 -11.30 -18.78
C LEU A 384 -11.97 -10.69 -19.65
N LEU A 385 -13.04 -11.46 -19.93
CA LEU A 385 -14.17 -10.96 -20.72
C LEU A 385 -15.07 -9.98 -19.94
N ASN A 386 -15.20 -10.13 -18.62
CA ASN A 386 -16.21 -9.43 -17.81
C ASN A 386 -15.63 -8.46 -16.77
N ASP A 387 -14.33 -8.49 -16.51
CA ASP A 387 -13.71 -7.57 -15.56
C ASP A 387 -13.82 -6.12 -16.04
N VAL A 388 -14.28 -5.23 -15.15
CA VAL A 388 -14.53 -3.82 -15.49
C VAL A 388 -13.27 -3.14 -16.03
N GLN A 389 -12.12 -3.35 -15.38
CA GLN A 389 -10.87 -2.71 -15.81
C GLN A 389 -10.36 -3.28 -17.12
N HIS A 390 -10.52 -4.58 -17.31
CA HIS A 390 -10.09 -5.23 -18.55
C HIS A 390 -10.98 -4.80 -19.76
N PHE A 391 -12.28 -4.69 -19.53
CA PHE A 391 -13.22 -4.19 -20.53
C PHE A 391 -12.99 -2.70 -20.84
N GLU A 392 -12.70 -1.89 -19.83
CA GLU A 392 -12.30 -0.49 -20.01
C GLU A 392 -11.00 -0.37 -20.80
N ALA A 393 -10.01 -1.23 -20.53
CA ALA A 393 -8.78 -1.30 -21.33
C ALA A 393 -9.08 -1.69 -22.80
N ALA A 394 -9.99 -2.63 -23.02
CA ALA A 394 -10.43 -2.97 -24.38
C ALA A 394 -11.02 -1.76 -25.10
N ARG A 395 -11.83 -0.93 -24.43
CA ARG A 395 -12.33 0.34 -24.99
C ARG A 395 -11.20 1.33 -25.29
N GLY A 396 -10.21 1.44 -24.40
CA GLY A 396 -9.02 2.26 -24.64
C GLY A 396 -8.28 1.83 -25.91
N LEU A 397 -8.05 0.51 -26.07
CA LEU A 397 -7.44 -0.05 -27.26
C LEU A 397 -8.31 0.19 -28.51
N ALA A 398 -9.64 0.02 -28.42
CA ALA A 398 -10.58 0.32 -29.50
C ALA A 398 -10.49 1.78 -29.96
N SER A 399 -10.41 2.71 -29.03
CA SER A 399 -10.21 4.14 -29.33
C SER A 399 -8.91 4.37 -30.11
N ARG A 400 -7.82 3.70 -29.73
CA ARG A 400 -6.56 3.72 -30.45
C ARG A 400 -6.66 3.10 -31.85
N MET A 401 -7.34 1.95 -31.98
CA MET A 401 -7.61 1.33 -33.28
C MET A 401 -8.28 2.31 -34.24
N MET A 402 -9.27 3.06 -33.76
CA MET A 402 -10.03 4.00 -34.59
C MET A 402 -9.25 5.27 -34.94
N THR A 403 -8.32 5.70 -34.08
CA THR A 403 -7.56 6.96 -34.26
C THR A 403 -6.15 6.79 -34.81
N GLU A 404 -5.51 5.65 -34.53
CA GLU A 404 -4.13 5.38 -34.91
C GLU A 404 -4.03 4.25 -35.96
N GLY A 405 -5.04 3.39 -36.08
CA GLY A 405 -5.03 2.19 -36.93
C GLY A 405 -5.39 2.41 -38.40
N GLY A 406 -5.65 3.65 -38.82
CA GLY A 406 -6.03 3.96 -40.18
C GLY A 406 -7.54 3.97 -40.42
N ALA A 407 -7.95 4.12 -41.71
CA ALA A 407 -9.34 4.34 -42.06
C ALA A 407 -10.16 3.03 -42.23
N ARG A 408 -9.54 1.97 -42.73
CA ARG A 408 -10.22 0.70 -43.01
C ARG A 408 -10.23 -0.24 -41.82
N PRO A 409 -11.26 -1.07 -41.66
CA PRO A 409 -11.31 -2.06 -40.58
C PRO A 409 -10.11 -3.00 -40.56
N GLU A 410 -9.63 -3.43 -41.71
CA GLU A 410 -8.46 -4.32 -41.82
C GLU A 410 -7.19 -3.67 -41.26
N ASP A 411 -6.97 -2.38 -41.52
CA ASP A 411 -5.79 -1.64 -41.03
C ASP A 411 -5.86 -1.48 -39.51
N ARG A 412 -7.05 -1.20 -38.95
CA ARG A 412 -7.31 -1.11 -37.51
C ARG A 412 -7.08 -2.46 -36.81
N ILE A 413 -7.50 -3.57 -37.42
CA ILE A 413 -7.25 -4.93 -36.92
C ILE A 413 -5.75 -5.23 -36.94
N ARG A 414 -5.04 -4.90 -38.03
CA ARG A 414 -3.57 -5.06 -38.11
C ARG A 414 -2.86 -4.24 -37.06
N PHE A 415 -3.30 -3.01 -36.78
CA PHE A 415 -2.78 -2.17 -35.70
C PHE A 415 -2.96 -2.86 -34.35
N ALA A 416 -4.14 -3.41 -34.06
CA ALA A 416 -4.41 -4.10 -32.80
C ALA A 416 -3.51 -5.33 -32.62
N PHE A 417 -3.37 -6.18 -33.63
CA PHE A 417 -2.47 -7.34 -33.60
C PHE A 417 -1.02 -6.91 -33.34
N LYS A 418 -0.54 -5.88 -34.03
CA LYS A 418 0.82 -5.36 -33.84
C LYS A 418 1.01 -4.81 -32.43
N THR A 419 0.00 -4.13 -31.88
CA THR A 419 0.06 -3.52 -30.54
C THR A 419 0.03 -4.58 -29.44
N VAL A 420 -0.85 -5.60 -29.57
CA VAL A 420 -1.08 -6.61 -28.54
C VAL A 420 -0.11 -7.78 -28.65
N LEU A 421 0.16 -8.25 -29.87
CA LEU A 421 0.91 -9.49 -30.15
C LEU A 421 2.28 -9.25 -30.80
N SER A 422 2.60 -7.99 -31.15
CA SER A 422 3.87 -7.62 -31.82
C SER A 422 4.07 -8.28 -33.20
N ARG A 423 3.00 -8.77 -33.81
CA ARG A 423 3.01 -9.38 -35.16
C ARG A 423 1.79 -8.97 -35.96
N PRO A 424 1.82 -9.05 -37.29
CA PRO A 424 0.61 -8.94 -38.10
C PRO A 424 -0.28 -10.18 -37.94
N PRO A 425 -1.61 -10.06 -38.18
CA PRO A 425 -2.48 -11.22 -38.33
C PRO A 425 -2.17 -11.99 -39.64
N SER A 426 -2.34 -13.29 -39.60
CA SER A 426 -2.44 -14.10 -40.83
C SER A 426 -3.68 -13.73 -41.63
N ALA A 427 -3.77 -14.18 -42.87
CA ALA A 427 -4.96 -13.93 -43.73
C ALA A 427 -6.25 -14.49 -43.09
N THR A 428 -6.17 -15.68 -42.51
CA THR A 428 -7.30 -16.34 -41.83
C THR A 428 -7.71 -15.58 -40.56
N GLU A 429 -6.76 -15.19 -39.71
CA GLU A 429 -7.05 -14.41 -38.51
C GLU A 429 -7.70 -13.07 -38.83
N LEU A 430 -7.17 -12.37 -39.83
CA LEU A 430 -7.72 -11.10 -40.28
C LEU A 430 -9.19 -11.26 -40.76
N GLU A 431 -9.49 -12.28 -41.54
CA GLU A 431 -10.84 -12.54 -42.02
C GLU A 431 -11.82 -12.89 -40.91
N VAL A 432 -11.39 -13.77 -39.96
CA VAL A 432 -12.21 -14.16 -38.81
C VAL A 432 -12.52 -12.96 -37.94
N VAL A 433 -11.51 -12.15 -37.60
CA VAL A 433 -11.70 -10.98 -36.74
C VAL A 433 -12.53 -9.90 -37.46
N ARG A 434 -12.33 -9.68 -38.76
CA ARG A 434 -13.11 -8.76 -39.58
C ARG A 434 -14.61 -9.16 -39.64
N SER A 435 -14.89 -10.42 -39.89
CA SER A 435 -16.26 -10.96 -39.89
C SER A 435 -16.90 -10.82 -38.47
N THR A 436 -16.16 -11.10 -37.44
CA THR A 436 -16.63 -10.95 -36.05
C THR A 436 -16.91 -9.49 -35.68
N PHE A 437 -16.05 -8.56 -36.11
CA PHE A 437 -16.30 -7.13 -35.98
C PHE A 437 -17.59 -6.70 -36.70
N GLY A 438 -17.82 -7.19 -37.92
CA GLY A 438 -19.05 -6.92 -38.66
C GLY A 438 -20.31 -7.30 -37.88
N ARG A 439 -20.33 -8.51 -37.30
CA ARG A 439 -21.43 -8.98 -36.43
C ARG A 439 -21.62 -8.12 -35.18
N PHE A 440 -20.56 -7.68 -34.57
CA PHE A 440 -20.64 -6.78 -33.41
C PHE A 440 -21.20 -5.41 -33.80
N LEU A 441 -20.78 -4.88 -34.95
CA LEU A 441 -21.27 -3.62 -35.46
C LEU A 441 -22.77 -3.68 -35.82
N GLU A 442 -23.22 -4.70 -36.52
CA GLU A 442 -24.64 -4.94 -36.82
C GLU A 442 -25.47 -5.01 -35.54
N ARG A 443 -24.99 -5.74 -34.55
CA ARG A 443 -25.67 -5.86 -33.25
C ARG A 443 -25.84 -4.50 -32.54
N TYR A 444 -24.80 -3.68 -32.50
CA TYR A 444 -24.85 -2.37 -31.84
C TYR A 444 -25.56 -1.30 -32.69
N GLN A 445 -25.60 -1.46 -34.00
CA GLN A 445 -26.45 -0.62 -34.85
C GLN A 445 -27.94 -0.92 -34.65
N ALA A 446 -28.29 -2.18 -34.39
CA ALA A 446 -29.64 -2.59 -34.03
C ALA A 446 -30.04 -2.16 -32.58
N ASP A 447 -29.05 -2.02 -31.68
CA ASP A 447 -29.28 -1.61 -30.28
C ASP A 447 -28.23 -0.56 -29.83
N PRO A 448 -28.43 0.71 -30.20
CA PRO A 448 -27.52 1.80 -29.83
C PRO A 448 -27.44 2.07 -28.31
N GLU A 449 -28.50 1.73 -27.57
CA GLU A 449 -28.50 1.90 -26.11
C GLU A 449 -27.51 0.95 -25.44
N SER A 450 -27.47 -0.31 -25.86
CA SER A 450 -26.46 -1.27 -25.40
C SER A 450 -25.05 -0.85 -25.81
N ALA A 451 -24.86 -0.25 -26.98
CA ALA A 451 -23.58 0.32 -27.41
C ALA A 451 -23.11 1.42 -26.42
N ARG A 452 -24.02 2.35 -26.09
CA ARG A 452 -23.75 3.43 -25.13
C ARG A 452 -23.39 2.87 -23.74
N LYS A 453 -24.13 1.89 -23.24
CA LYS A 453 -23.80 1.23 -21.97
C LYS A 453 -22.42 0.59 -22.00
N ALA A 454 -22.06 -0.10 -23.07
CA ALA A 454 -20.77 -0.77 -23.21
C ALA A 454 -19.58 0.22 -23.18
N ILE A 455 -19.69 1.34 -23.90
CA ILE A 455 -18.59 2.32 -23.93
C ILE A 455 -18.45 3.17 -22.66
N HIS A 456 -19.40 3.08 -21.73
CA HIS A 456 -19.35 3.79 -20.44
C HIS A 456 -18.95 2.88 -19.26
N VAL A 457 -18.51 1.66 -19.52
CA VAL A 457 -17.92 0.78 -18.49
C VAL A 457 -16.58 1.35 -18.03
N GLY A 458 -16.38 1.43 -16.73
CA GLY A 458 -15.18 2.02 -16.13
C GLY A 458 -15.31 3.52 -15.89
N GLU A 459 -14.25 4.14 -15.34
CA GLU A 459 -14.26 5.55 -14.92
C GLU A 459 -13.75 6.50 -16.02
N SER A 460 -12.83 6.04 -16.89
CA SER A 460 -12.34 6.89 -17.97
C SER A 460 -13.46 7.19 -18.98
N ALA A 461 -13.57 8.45 -19.37
CA ALA A 461 -14.57 8.84 -20.36
C ALA A 461 -14.28 8.23 -21.75
N PRO A 462 -15.31 7.85 -22.52
CA PRO A 462 -15.14 7.53 -23.93
C PRO A 462 -14.49 8.70 -24.68
N ARG A 463 -13.61 8.39 -25.63
CA ARG A 463 -12.98 9.43 -26.45
C ARG A 463 -14.04 10.15 -27.30
N SER A 464 -14.10 11.47 -27.18
CA SER A 464 -15.04 12.30 -27.92
C SER A 464 -14.79 12.24 -29.44
N GLY A 465 -15.85 12.40 -30.21
CA GLY A 465 -15.79 12.45 -31.69
C GLY A 465 -15.73 11.09 -32.39
N LEU A 466 -15.81 9.96 -31.65
CA LEU A 466 -15.92 8.62 -32.24
C LEU A 466 -17.39 8.18 -32.27
N PRO A 467 -17.85 7.51 -33.35
CA PRO A 467 -19.20 6.93 -33.42
C PRO A 467 -19.40 5.86 -32.34
N GLU A 468 -20.41 6.02 -31.47
CA GLU A 468 -20.63 5.17 -30.30
C GLU A 468 -20.78 3.68 -30.66
N THR A 469 -21.57 3.36 -31.67
CA THR A 469 -21.81 1.97 -32.09
C THR A 469 -20.56 1.31 -32.68
N GLU A 470 -19.76 2.07 -33.44
CA GLU A 470 -18.49 1.58 -33.97
C GLU A 470 -17.45 1.39 -32.86
N LEU A 471 -17.35 2.35 -31.94
CA LEU A 471 -16.47 2.23 -30.79
C LEU A 471 -16.83 1.01 -29.92
N ALA A 472 -18.12 0.76 -29.69
CA ALA A 472 -18.59 -0.41 -28.96
C ALA A 472 -18.22 -1.73 -29.67
N ALA A 473 -18.38 -1.78 -31.00
CA ALA A 473 -18.00 -2.94 -31.79
C ALA A 473 -16.48 -3.20 -31.74
N TYR A 474 -15.66 -2.16 -31.88
CA TYR A 474 -14.22 -2.30 -31.70
C TYR A 474 -13.84 -2.63 -30.27
N THR A 475 -14.60 -2.19 -29.25
CA THR A 475 -14.37 -2.59 -27.85
C THR A 475 -14.50 -4.09 -27.68
N LEU A 476 -15.55 -4.71 -28.19
CA LEU A 476 -15.68 -6.18 -28.14
C LEU A 476 -14.60 -6.89 -28.96
N THR A 477 -14.21 -6.32 -30.11
CA THR A 477 -13.12 -6.87 -30.93
C THR A 477 -11.78 -6.80 -30.18
N ALA A 478 -11.49 -5.68 -29.51
CA ALA A 478 -10.30 -5.51 -28.67
C ALA A 478 -10.32 -6.44 -27.46
N ASN A 479 -11.49 -6.61 -26.81
CA ASN A 479 -11.66 -7.54 -25.69
C ASN A 479 -11.37 -8.99 -26.10
N LEU A 480 -11.86 -9.40 -27.27
CA LEU A 480 -11.53 -10.71 -27.87
C LEU A 480 -10.02 -10.89 -28.08
N LEU A 481 -9.32 -9.88 -28.61
CA LEU A 481 -7.87 -9.92 -28.81
C LEU A 481 -7.11 -9.96 -27.49
N LEU A 482 -7.55 -9.23 -26.48
CA LEU A 482 -6.94 -9.25 -25.14
C LEU A 482 -7.16 -10.59 -24.42
N ASN A 483 -8.13 -11.40 -24.83
CA ASN A 483 -8.41 -12.72 -24.27
C ASN A 483 -7.85 -13.90 -25.10
N LEU A 484 -7.11 -13.63 -26.16
CA LEU A 484 -6.44 -14.68 -26.93
C LEU A 484 -5.38 -15.38 -26.05
N ASP A 485 -5.23 -16.70 -26.23
CA ASP A 485 -4.20 -17.46 -25.55
C ASP A 485 -2.80 -16.86 -25.77
N GLU A 486 -2.51 -16.39 -26.98
CA GLU A 486 -1.26 -15.72 -27.32
C GLU A 486 -1.04 -14.39 -26.57
N THR A 487 -2.11 -13.68 -26.22
CA THR A 487 -2.03 -12.42 -25.43
C THR A 487 -1.72 -12.69 -23.95
N VAL A 488 -2.26 -13.78 -23.42
CA VAL A 488 -2.15 -14.13 -21.98
C VAL A 488 -1.03 -15.12 -21.69
N THR A 489 -0.28 -15.51 -22.72
CA THR A 489 0.81 -16.46 -22.65
C THR A 489 2.07 -15.84 -23.24
N ARG A 490 3.23 -16.00 -22.61
CA ARG A 490 4.52 -15.70 -23.21
C ARG A 490 4.79 -16.75 -24.33
N ASN A 491 4.98 -16.26 -25.56
CA ASN A 491 5.32 -17.08 -26.74
C ASN A 491 6.67 -16.66 -27.30
#